data_a851f6b142d3776f84789d69f21e1bf9
#
_entry.id   a851f6b142d3776f84789d69f21e1bf9
#
_cell.length_a   1.000
_cell.length_b   1.000
_cell.length_c   1.000
_cell.angle_alpha   90.00
_cell.angle_beta   90.00
_cell.angle_gamma   90.00
#
_symmetry.space_group_name_H-M   'P 1'
#
loop_
_entity.id
_entity.type
_entity.pdbx_description
1 polymer ?
#
loop_
_entity_poly.entity_id
_entity_poly.type
_entity_poly.pdbx_seq_one_letter_code
_entity_poly.pdbx_strand_id
1 'polypeptide(L)'
;MSKPKVYVVGVGMTKFEKPGRRDDFDYPQMAVESVTKALQDAKISIQEVDQACVGYVYGDSTCGQRALYEVGMTGIPIYNVNNNCSTGSTALYLGKQIIESQNAQCVLVLGFEKMESGSLSAKFLDRTNPMDKHVTLMGDLVGLDGAPITAQLFGNAALEYMNKNGIKPETLAKIAHKNHKHSVNNPYSQFQKEYTLNEILESPKVFGPLTKLQCCPTSDGSAAAILASEQFVIKNNLQDQAIEIVGMEMATDPPTTFSGQTCVQIVGYDMTKLAADKLFSKTTIKPEDVNVVELHDCFSANELITYEALGLCKPGKAGEFIESGSNTYGGQVVVNPSGGLISKGHPLGATGIAQCSELYWQLLGKAGKRQVPGAKVALQQNIGLGGAVVVALYKQGFPKTSQTLKTEVAKPTTDKDPTVFKVFKIFKILEEAMLDDKENIIERVRGIYCFKVTNTQGKEGMWIIDAKNGKGSITFYGTGKPDVTFTMKDEDVVELISGKLNPQKAFFQGKIKIQGNMGLALKLVDLQKLMSHKIAELRSKL
;
A
#
# COMPACT_ATOMS: atom_id res chain seq x y z
N MET A 1 13.31 -15.42 -26.05
CA MET A 1 13.94 -14.68 -24.95
C MET A 1 12.98 -14.64 -23.76
N SER A 2 13.46 -14.83 -22.54
CA SER A 2 12.63 -14.66 -21.34
C SER A 2 12.22 -13.19 -21.22
N LYS A 3 10.98 -12.93 -20.80
CA LYS A 3 10.52 -11.56 -20.55
C LYS A 3 11.36 -10.92 -19.42
N PRO A 4 11.64 -9.59 -19.51
CA PRO A 4 12.27 -8.88 -18.40
C PRO A 4 11.47 -9.04 -17.10
N LYS A 5 12.19 -9.18 -15.98
CA LYS A 5 11.56 -9.22 -14.66
C LYS A 5 11.10 -7.84 -14.24
N VAL A 6 9.98 -7.82 -13.52
CA VAL A 6 9.35 -6.60 -12.99
C VAL A 6 9.22 -6.71 -11.48
N TYR A 7 9.52 -5.63 -10.79
CA TYR A 7 9.53 -5.57 -9.34
C TYR A 7 8.67 -4.42 -8.83
N VAL A 8 7.99 -4.63 -7.72
CA VAL A 8 7.45 -3.56 -6.88
C VAL A 8 8.58 -3.12 -5.93
N VAL A 9 8.91 -1.83 -5.93
CA VAL A 9 10.04 -1.30 -5.14
C VAL A 9 9.63 -0.29 -4.09
N GLY A 10 8.37 0.13 -4.09
CA GLY A 10 7.81 1.00 -3.08
C GLY A 10 6.31 1.12 -3.23
N VAL A 11 5.62 1.31 -2.10
CA VAL A 11 4.17 1.44 -2.06
C VAL A 11 3.74 2.54 -1.08
N GLY A 12 2.55 3.10 -1.32
CA GLY A 12 1.96 4.07 -0.44
C GLY A 12 0.45 4.08 -0.56
N MET A 13 -0.25 4.36 0.54
CA MET A 13 -1.71 4.49 0.49
C MET A 13 -2.21 5.47 1.55
N THR A 14 -3.39 6.00 1.32
CA THR A 14 -4.15 6.74 2.34
C THR A 14 -4.86 5.76 3.26
N LYS A 15 -5.27 6.21 4.43
CA LYS A 15 -6.32 5.49 5.15
C LYS A 15 -7.60 5.55 4.31
N PHE A 16 -8.31 4.43 4.19
CA PHE A 16 -9.61 4.42 3.54
C PHE A 16 -10.65 4.96 4.50
N GLU A 17 -11.49 5.87 4.02
CA GLU A 17 -12.44 6.60 4.85
C GLU A 17 -13.86 6.52 4.25
N LYS A 18 -14.86 6.62 5.12
CA LYS A 18 -16.24 6.79 4.67
C LYS A 18 -16.35 8.08 3.82
N PRO A 19 -17.04 8.04 2.67
CA PRO A 19 -17.23 9.22 1.84
C PRO A 19 -17.74 10.43 2.63
N GLY A 20 -17.07 11.57 2.43
CA GLY A 20 -17.39 12.84 3.10
C GLY A 20 -16.93 12.92 4.57
N ARG A 21 -16.08 12.02 5.07
CA ARG A 21 -15.57 12.08 6.45
C ARG A 21 -14.44 13.09 6.65
N ARG A 22 -13.63 13.32 5.61
CA ARG A 22 -12.54 14.32 5.59
C ARG A 22 -12.93 15.43 4.62
N ASP A 23 -12.99 16.67 5.11
CA ASP A 23 -13.47 17.82 4.33
C ASP A 23 -12.55 18.11 3.11
N ASP A 24 -11.26 18.21 3.30
CA ASP A 24 -10.28 18.50 2.23
C ASP A 24 -9.67 17.23 1.63
N PHE A 25 -10.48 16.21 1.36
CA PHE A 25 -10.04 14.92 0.87
C PHE A 25 -10.66 14.58 -0.47
N ASP A 26 -10.17 15.23 -1.51
CA ASP A 26 -10.51 14.96 -2.90
C ASP A 26 -9.39 14.15 -3.57
N TYR A 27 -9.63 13.64 -4.77
CA TYR A 27 -8.71 12.74 -5.46
C TYR A 27 -7.30 13.32 -5.70
N PRO A 28 -7.08 14.66 -5.94
CA PRO A 28 -5.73 15.20 -6.04
C PRO A 28 -4.96 15.11 -4.72
N GLN A 29 -5.60 15.41 -3.59
CA GLN A 29 -4.98 15.30 -2.26
C GLN A 29 -4.70 13.85 -1.89
N MET A 30 -5.61 12.93 -2.22
CA MET A 30 -5.42 11.48 -2.05
C MET A 30 -4.20 11.00 -2.84
N ALA A 31 -4.06 11.44 -4.10
CA ALA A 31 -2.94 11.10 -4.96
C ALA A 31 -1.61 11.62 -4.41
N VAL A 32 -1.57 12.88 -3.96
CA VAL A 32 -0.36 13.46 -3.33
C VAL A 32 0.07 12.62 -2.14
N GLU A 33 -0.87 12.25 -1.25
CA GLU A 33 -0.55 11.47 -0.05
C GLU A 33 0.00 10.08 -0.41
N SER A 34 -0.67 9.34 -1.29
CA SER A 34 -0.28 7.97 -1.63
C SER A 34 0.99 7.91 -2.48
N VAL A 35 1.12 8.78 -3.49
CA VAL A 35 2.30 8.81 -4.37
C VAL A 35 3.54 9.29 -3.60
N THR A 36 3.41 10.31 -2.75
CA THR A 36 4.54 10.75 -1.91
C THR A 36 5.05 9.62 -1.03
N LYS A 37 4.15 8.86 -0.39
CA LYS A 37 4.54 7.69 0.41
C LYS A 37 5.21 6.60 -0.44
N ALA A 38 4.70 6.33 -1.65
CA ALA A 38 5.28 5.32 -2.54
C ALA A 38 6.69 5.72 -3.02
N LEU A 39 6.89 6.98 -3.41
CA LEU A 39 8.20 7.51 -3.80
C LEU A 39 9.20 7.49 -2.64
N GLN A 40 8.75 7.84 -1.43
CA GLN A 40 9.57 7.78 -0.22
C GLN A 40 9.97 6.32 0.13
N ASP A 41 9.03 5.38 0.05
CA ASP A 41 9.31 3.96 0.29
C ASP A 41 10.27 3.40 -0.78
N ALA A 42 10.08 3.79 -2.05
CA ALA A 42 10.97 3.47 -3.16
C ALA A 42 12.32 4.21 -3.10
N LYS A 43 12.46 5.25 -2.30
CA LYS A 43 13.67 6.12 -2.20
C LYS A 43 14.06 6.77 -3.52
N ILE A 44 13.09 7.12 -4.34
CA ILE A 44 13.27 7.80 -5.63
C ILE A 44 12.46 9.10 -5.68
N SER A 45 12.78 9.93 -6.66
CA SER A 45 12.03 11.14 -6.98
C SER A 45 11.03 10.89 -8.11
N ILE A 46 10.04 11.76 -8.27
CA ILE A 46 9.08 11.70 -9.38
C ILE A 46 9.76 11.85 -10.76
N GLN A 47 10.91 12.50 -10.83
CA GLN A 47 11.70 12.69 -12.05
C GLN A 47 12.33 11.39 -12.57
N GLU A 48 12.40 10.33 -11.75
CA GLU A 48 12.93 9.03 -12.14
C GLU A 48 11.83 8.11 -12.69
N VAL A 49 10.59 8.56 -12.69
CA VAL A 49 9.44 7.85 -13.25
C VAL A 49 9.33 8.14 -14.73
N ASP A 50 9.29 7.10 -15.55
CA ASP A 50 9.21 7.22 -17.02
C ASP A 50 7.78 7.37 -17.52
N GLN A 51 6.83 6.64 -16.91
CA GLN A 51 5.42 6.61 -17.29
C GLN A 51 4.51 6.38 -16.08
N ALA A 52 3.22 6.69 -16.19
CA ALA A 52 2.24 6.45 -15.14
C ALA A 52 0.95 5.78 -15.67
N CYS A 53 0.45 4.81 -14.91
CA CYS A 53 -0.87 4.19 -15.11
C CYS A 53 -1.78 4.61 -13.94
N VAL A 54 -2.90 5.27 -14.22
CA VAL A 54 -3.78 5.83 -13.20
C VAL A 54 -5.18 5.25 -13.34
N GLY A 55 -5.66 4.62 -12.27
CA GLY A 55 -6.97 3.96 -12.23
C GLY A 55 -7.99 4.73 -11.38
N TYR A 56 -9.17 4.95 -11.93
CA TYR A 56 -10.35 5.46 -11.24
C TYR A 56 -11.62 5.09 -12.02
N VAL A 57 -12.78 5.08 -11.36
CA VAL A 57 -14.06 4.66 -11.96
C VAL A 57 -15.01 5.84 -12.09
N TYR A 58 -15.15 6.66 -11.05
CA TYR A 58 -16.13 7.74 -10.94
C TYR A 58 -15.53 9.15 -11.14
N GLY A 59 -14.48 9.25 -11.94
CA GLY A 59 -13.87 10.52 -12.31
C GLY A 59 -14.15 10.87 -13.77
N ASP A 60 -14.08 12.16 -14.10
CA ASP A 60 -14.09 12.64 -15.47
C ASP A 60 -12.83 12.19 -16.23
N SER A 61 -12.87 12.31 -17.57
CA SER A 61 -11.69 12.06 -18.39
C SER A 61 -10.51 12.93 -17.93
N THR A 62 -9.30 12.34 -17.96
CA THR A 62 -8.03 13.00 -17.55
C THR A 62 -7.88 13.33 -16.06
N CYS A 63 -8.71 12.76 -15.16
CA CYS A 63 -8.48 12.89 -13.71
C CYS A 63 -7.08 12.39 -13.28
N GLY A 64 -6.50 11.42 -13.97
CA GLY A 64 -5.14 10.95 -13.70
C GLY A 64 -4.09 12.03 -13.89
N GLN A 65 -4.18 12.82 -14.96
CA GLN A 65 -3.31 13.98 -15.19
C GLN A 65 -3.48 15.00 -14.08
N ARG A 66 -4.75 15.37 -13.79
CA ARG A 66 -5.04 16.35 -12.74
C ARG A 66 -4.50 15.92 -11.37
N ALA A 67 -4.62 14.65 -11.04
CA ALA A 67 -4.10 14.08 -9.79
C ALA A 67 -2.58 14.16 -9.70
N LEU A 68 -1.87 13.78 -10.78
CA LEU A 68 -0.41 13.74 -10.79
C LEU A 68 0.23 15.12 -10.92
N TYR A 69 -0.45 16.12 -11.48
CA TYR A 69 0.09 17.48 -11.57
C TYR A 69 0.37 18.12 -10.20
N GLU A 70 -0.36 17.70 -9.15
CA GLU A 70 -0.07 18.14 -7.78
C GLU A 70 1.19 17.47 -7.19
N VAL A 71 1.60 16.31 -7.73
CA VAL A 71 2.84 15.64 -7.33
C VAL A 71 4.04 16.21 -8.10
N GLY A 72 3.85 16.47 -9.39
CA GLY A 72 4.87 17.09 -10.25
C GLY A 72 4.50 17.01 -11.73
N MET A 73 4.75 18.11 -12.44
CA MET A 73 4.54 18.22 -13.89
C MET A 73 5.81 17.79 -14.63
N THR A 74 5.99 16.50 -14.83
CA THR A 74 7.20 15.90 -15.45
C THR A 74 7.09 15.70 -16.96
N GLY A 75 5.87 15.81 -17.53
CA GLY A 75 5.65 15.60 -18.96
C GLY A 75 5.61 14.12 -19.38
N ILE A 76 5.64 13.18 -18.45
CA ILE A 76 5.60 11.73 -18.73
C ILE A 76 4.24 11.30 -19.32
N PRO A 77 4.19 10.22 -20.13
CA PRO A 77 2.93 9.61 -20.55
C PRO A 77 2.11 9.14 -19.34
N ILE A 78 0.80 9.47 -19.34
CA ILE A 78 -0.16 9.08 -18.32
C ILE A 78 -1.32 8.35 -18.98
N TYR A 79 -1.58 7.11 -18.56
CA TYR A 79 -2.68 6.29 -19.04
C TYR A 79 -3.78 6.23 -17.98
N ASN A 80 -5.02 6.61 -18.35
CA ASN A 80 -6.18 6.46 -17.49
C ASN A 80 -6.84 5.11 -17.74
N VAL A 81 -7.12 4.36 -16.68
CA VAL A 81 -7.60 2.98 -16.72
C VAL A 81 -8.93 2.86 -15.97
N ASN A 82 -9.88 2.13 -16.55
CA ASN A 82 -11.15 1.80 -15.91
C ASN A 82 -11.58 0.38 -16.27
N ASN A 83 -11.61 -0.52 -15.29
CA ASN A 83 -12.19 -1.86 -15.34
C ASN A 83 -12.99 -2.13 -14.06
N ASN A 84 -13.87 -1.17 -13.71
CA ASN A 84 -14.69 -1.23 -12.51
C ASN A 84 -13.85 -1.54 -11.26
N CYS A 85 -14.25 -2.44 -10.38
CA CYS A 85 -13.55 -2.77 -9.13
C CYS A 85 -12.13 -3.34 -9.33
N SER A 86 -11.78 -3.88 -10.52
CA SER A 86 -10.42 -4.37 -10.82
C SER A 86 -9.48 -3.30 -11.43
N THR A 87 -9.91 -2.05 -11.45
CA THR A 87 -9.19 -0.92 -12.07
C THR A 87 -7.76 -0.79 -11.57
N GLY A 88 -7.53 -0.82 -10.27
CA GLY A 88 -6.19 -0.69 -9.70
C GLY A 88 -5.25 -1.84 -10.10
N SER A 89 -5.76 -3.08 -10.12
CA SER A 89 -4.99 -4.24 -10.59
C SER A 89 -4.75 -4.22 -12.09
N THR A 90 -5.69 -3.68 -12.88
CA THR A 90 -5.49 -3.49 -14.32
C THR A 90 -4.40 -2.44 -14.58
N ALA A 91 -4.34 -1.37 -13.80
CA ALA A 91 -3.25 -0.40 -13.87
C ALA A 91 -1.88 -1.02 -13.54
N LEU A 92 -1.81 -1.91 -12.53
CA LEU A 92 -0.60 -2.71 -12.23
C LEU A 92 -0.23 -3.64 -13.39
N TYR A 93 -1.23 -4.31 -13.99
CA TYR A 93 -1.03 -5.19 -15.15
C TYR A 93 -0.44 -4.42 -16.34
N LEU A 94 -1.00 -3.25 -16.65
CA LEU A 94 -0.50 -2.39 -17.72
C LEU A 94 0.92 -1.88 -17.43
N GLY A 95 1.19 -1.39 -16.22
CA GLY A 95 2.51 -0.95 -15.80
C GLY A 95 3.56 -2.06 -15.91
N LYS A 96 3.20 -3.29 -15.54
CA LYS A 96 4.05 -4.48 -15.74
C LYS A 96 4.35 -4.71 -17.21
N GLN A 97 3.35 -4.65 -18.09
CA GLN A 97 3.54 -4.85 -19.53
C GLN A 97 4.43 -3.77 -20.16
N ILE A 98 4.30 -2.52 -19.72
CA ILE A 98 5.16 -1.41 -20.19
C ILE A 98 6.63 -1.70 -19.87
N ILE A 99 6.94 -2.22 -18.68
CA ILE A 99 8.32 -2.59 -18.33
C ILE A 99 8.78 -3.84 -19.09
N GLU A 100 7.93 -4.87 -19.20
CA GLU A 100 8.24 -6.10 -19.96
C GLU A 100 8.52 -5.83 -21.44
N SER A 101 7.88 -4.81 -22.01
CA SER A 101 8.14 -4.36 -23.39
C SER A 101 9.37 -3.45 -23.51
N GLN A 102 10.05 -3.15 -22.42
CA GLN A 102 11.22 -2.26 -22.33
C GLN A 102 10.94 -0.80 -22.74
N ASN A 103 9.67 -0.37 -22.74
CA ASN A 103 9.28 1.02 -23.02
C ASN A 103 9.48 1.95 -21.83
N ALA A 104 9.73 1.40 -20.64
CA ALA A 104 10.06 2.13 -19.42
C ALA A 104 10.91 1.25 -18.50
N GLN A 105 11.69 1.90 -17.62
CA GLN A 105 12.44 1.25 -16.54
C GLN A 105 11.75 1.42 -15.19
N CYS A 106 10.99 2.50 -15.03
CA CYS A 106 10.26 2.85 -13.81
C CYS A 106 8.85 3.36 -14.16
N VAL A 107 7.82 2.72 -13.62
CA VAL A 107 6.42 3.07 -13.85
C VAL A 107 5.72 3.34 -12.51
N LEU A 108 5.08 4.49 -12.40
CA LEU A 108 4.18 4.80 -11.30
C LEU A 108 2.79 4.22 -11.60
N VAL A 109 2.25 3.44 -10.68
CA VAL A 109 0.87 3.00 -10.72
C VAL A 109 0.11 3.67 -9.58
N LEU A 110 -0.93 4.42 -9.92
CA LEU A 110 -1.78 5.16 -8.99
C LEU A 110 -3.22 4.70 -9.15
N GLY A 111 -3.92 4.58 -8.04
CA GLY A 111 -5.37 4.38 -8.05
C GLY A 111 -6.03 5.20 -6.95
N PHE A 112 -7.18 5.77 -7.25
CA PHE A 112 -7.97 6.53 -6.29
C PHE A 112 -9.46 6.37 -6.56
N GLU A 113 -10.26 6.69 -5.56
CA GLU A 113 -11.69 6.86 -5.74
C GLU A 113 -12.23 7.92 -4.77
N LYS A 114 -13.06 8.81 -5.30
CA LYS A 114 -13.92 9.71 -4.56
C LYS A 114 -15.36 9.25 -4.77
N MET A 115 -15.93 8.61 -3.76
CA MET A 115 -17.24 7.96 -3.91
C MET A 115 -18.36 8.78 -3.27
N GLU A 116 -19.57 8.56 -3.77
CA GLU A 116 -20.78 9.04 -3.11
C GLU A 116 -21.18 8.10 -1.97
N SER A 117 -21.84 8.64 -0.95
CA SER A 117 -22.43 7.82 0.10
C SER A 117 -23.58 6.97 -0.41
N GLY A 118 -23.65 5.71 0.03
CA GLY A 118 -24.73 4.80 -0.34
C GLY A 118 -24.28 3.69 -1.28
N SER A 119 -25.24 3.06 -1.97
CA SER A 119 -24.97 1.98 -2.91
C SER A 119 -24.51 2.51 -4.26
N LEU A 120 -23.71 1.70 -4.96
CA LEU A 120 -23.30 2.00 -6.32
C LEU A 120 -24.52 2.06 -7.25
N SER A 121 -24.56 3.09 -8.10
CA SER A 121 -25.61 3.28 -9.10
C SER A 121 -25.00 3.59 -10.47
N ALA A 122 -25.77 3.30 -11.53
CA ALA A 122 -25.38 3.68 -12.89
C ALA A 122 -25.31 5.21 -13.01
N LYS A 123 -24.22 5.72 -13.60
CA LYS A 123 -24.05 7.16 -13.86
C LYS A 123 -24.72 7.62 -15.14
N PHE A 124 -24.87 6.73 -16.12
CA PHE A 124 -25.46 7.03 -17.42
C PHE A 124 -26.69 6.13 -17.65
N LEU A 125 -27.87 6.75 -17.80
CA LEU A 125 -29.12 6.04 -18.00
C LEU A 125 -29.59 6.07 -19.47
N ASP A 126 -28.89 6.79 -20.33
CA ASP A 126 -29.21 7.02 -21.73
C ASP A 126 -28.50 6.08 -22.73
N ARG A 127 -27.75 5.12 -22.21
CA ARG A 127 -26.94 4.18 -23.01
C ARG A 127 -26.90 2.79 -22.38
N THR A 128 -26.45 1.80 -23.16
CA THR A 128 -26.32 0.40 -22.72
C THR A 128 -25.51 0.30 -21.44
N ASN A 129 -26.07 -0.35 -20.42
CA ASN A 129 -25.36 -0.64 -19.19
C ASN A 129 -24.39 -1.82 -19.42
N PRO A 130 -23.10 -1.71 -19.04
CA PRO A 130 -22.12 -2.79 -19.28
C PRO A 130 -22.45 -4.10 -18.56
N MET A 131 -23.32 -4.07 -17.56
CA MET A 131 -23.75 -5.25 -16.80
C MET A 131 -25.15 -5.77 -17.23
N ASP A 132 -25.74 -5.25 -18.29
CA ASP A 132 -27.09 -5.62 -18.71
C ASP A 132 -27.28 -7.13 -18.91
N LYS A 133 -26.33 -7.80 -19.56
CA LYS A 133 -26.35 -9.25 -19.78
C LYS A 133 -26.31 -10.05 -18.48
N HIS A 134 -25.49 -9.63 -17.52
CA HIS A 134 -25.38 -10.27 -16.21
C HIS A 134 -26.68 -10.14 -15.43
N VAL A 135 -27.26 -8.94 -15.42
CA VAL A 135 -28.53 -8.64 -14.72
C VAL A 135 -29.71 -9.37 -15.38
N THR A 136 -29.74 -9.38 -16.72
CA THR A 136 -30.80 -10.10 -17.46
C THR A 136 -30.74 -11.58 -17.14
N LEU A 137 -29.58 -12.22 -17.25
CA LEU A 137 -29.44 -13.65 -16.94
C LEU A 137 -29.81 -13.97 -15.49
N MET A 138 -29.37 -13.14 -14.52
CA MET A 138 -29.80 -13.30 -13.13
C MET A 138 -31.33 -13.19 -12.99
N GLY A 139 -31.94 -12.20 -13.65
CA GLY A 139 -33.41 -12.02 -13.66
C GLY A 139 -34.14 -13.25 -14.22
N ASP A 140 -33.61 -13.83 -15.31
CA ASP A 140 -34.20 -15.03 -15.94
C ASP A 140 -34.06 -16.28 -15.02
N LEU A 141 -32.96 -16.39 -14.26
CA LEU A 141 -32.70 -17.55 -13.39
C LEU A 141 -33.48 -17.49 -12.08
N VAL A 142 -33.51 -16.34 -11.41
CA VAL A 142 -33.95 -16.24 -10.01
C VAL A 142 -34.86 -15.05 -9.72
N GLY A 143 -35.19 -14.24 -10.75
CA GLY A 143 -35.92 -13.00 -10.60
C GLY A 143 -35.10 -11.82 -10.10
N LEU A 144 -35.72 -10.63 -10.08
CA LEU A 144 -35.13 -9.41 -9.54
C LEU A 144 -35.93 -8.92 -8.33
N ASP A 145 -35.25 -8.31 -7.39
CA ASP A 145 -35.77 -7.74 -6.14
C ASP A 145 -35.48 -6.22 -6.10
N GLY A 146 -35.99 -5.51 -5.10
CA GLY A 146 -35.72 -4.09 -4.84
C GLY A 146 -34.36 -3.81 -4.16
N ALA A 147 -33.60 -4.85 -3.78
CA ALA A 147 -32.28 -4.70 -3.19
C ALA A 147 -31.24 -4.20 -4.21
N PRO A 148 -30.10 -3.63 -3.77
CA PRO A 148 -29.02 -3.23 -4.69
C PRO A 148 -28.57 -4.38 -5.59
N ILE A 149 -28.43 -4.13 -6.89
CA ILE A 149 -28.12 -5.14 -7.92
C ILE A 149 -26.86 -5.95 -7.59
N THR A 150 -25.79 -5.30 -7.10
CA THR A 150 -24.57 -6.00 -6.72
C THR A 150 -24.80 -6.98 -5.56
N ALA A 151 -25.64 -6.62 -4.59
CA ALA A 151 -25.99 -7.50 -3.49
C ALA A 151 -26.85 -8.68 -3.97
N GLN A 152 -27.74 -8.46 -4.95
CA GLN A 152 -28.51 -9.54 -5.57
C GLN A 152 -27.61 -10.52 -6.32
N LEU A 153 -26.65 -10.03 -7.13
CA LEU A 153 -25.69 -10.87 -7.85
C LEU A 153 -24.94 -11.81 -6.90
N PHE A 154 -24.26 -11.23 -5.91
CA PHE A 154 -23.46 -12.03 -4.97
C PHE A 154 -24.30 -12.83 -3.97
N GLY A 155 -25.45 -12.32 -3.56
CA GLY A 155 -26.35 -13.04 -2.66
C GLY A 155 -26.97 -14.28 -3.31
N ASN A 156 -27.38 -14.19 -4.58
CA ASN A 156 -27.89 -15.31 -5.34
C ASN A 156 -26.80 -16.34 -5.64
N ALA A 157 -25.60 -15.89 -5.98
CA ALA A 157 -24.45 -16.78 -6.14
C ALA A 157 -24.10 -17.53 -4.83
N ALA A 158 -24.18 -16.82 -3.69
CA ALA A 158 -24.02 -17.45 -2.38
C ALA A 158 -25.10 -18.51 -2.10
N LEU A 159 -26.38 -18.18 -2.33
CA LEU A 159 -27.49 -19.12 -2.13
C LEU A 159 -27.33 -20.37 -2.97
N GLU A 160 -26.99 -20.23 -4.25
CA GLU A 160 -26.75 -21.36 -5.15
C GLU A 160 -25.58 -22.23 -4.64
N TYR A 161 -24.44 -21.61 -4.32
CA TYR A 161 -23.26 -22.31 -3.85
C TYR A 161 -23.50 -23.01 -2.49
N MET A 162 -24.14 -22.33 -1.55
CA MET A 162 -24.46 -22.84 -0.23
C MET A 162 -25.42 -24.01 -0.30
N ASN A 163 -26.50 -23.91 -1.09
CA ASN A 163 -27.48 -24.99 -1.28
C ASN A 163 -26.83 -26.23 -1.91
N LYS A 164 -26.00 -26.03 -2.94
CA LYS A 164 -25.30 -27.11 -3.63
C LYS A 164 -24.35 -27.89 -2.72
N ASN A 165 -23.69 -27.18 -1.79
CA ASN A 165 -22.60 -27.76 -0.97
C ASN A 165 -22.96 -27.91 0.52
N GLY A 166 -24.22 -27.67 0.91
CA GLY A 166 -24.69 -27.80 2.29
C GLY A 166 -24.04 -26.82 3.28
N ILE A 167 -23.72 -25.61 2.84
CA ILE A 167 -23.06 -24.60 3.67
C ILE A 167 -24.09 -23.79 4.45
N LYS A 168 -23.83 -23.57 5.74
CA LYS A 168 -24.71 -22.82 6.64
C LYS A 168 -24.42 -21.32 6.58
N PRO A 169 -25.41 -20.45 6.91
CA PRO A 169 -25.19 -19.00 7.00
C PRO A 169 -24.07 -18.62 7.99
N GLU A 170 -23.90 -19.37 9.08
CA GLU A 170 -22.84 -19.15 10.06
C GLU A 170 -21.45 -19.31 9.45
N THR A 171 -21.27 -20.30 8.57
CA THR A 171 -20.02 -20.52 7.85
C THR A 171 -19.69 -19.35 6.93
N LEU A 172 -20.68 -18.81 6.21
CA LEU A 172 -20.51 -17.63 5.39
C LEU A 172 -20.14 -16.39 6.25
N ALA A 173 -20.80 -16.22 7.41
CA ALA A 173 -20.53 -15.11 8.32
C ALA A 173 -19.12 -15.17 8.96
N LYS A 174 -18.51 -16.36 9.10
CA LYS A 174 -17.13 -16.53 9.58
C LYS A 174 -16.11 -15.84 8.69
N ILE A 175 -16.37 -15.68 7.40
CA ILE A 175 -15.51 -14.89 6.49
C ILE A 175 -15.46 -13.43 6.96
N ALA A 176 -16.62 -12.81 7.14
CA ALA A 176 -16.68 -11.42 7.60
C ALA A 176 -16.09 -11.26 9.02
N HIS A 177 -16.38 -12.22 9.93
CA HIS A 177 -15.79 -12.23 11.28
C HIS A 177 -14.25 -12.22 11.20
N LYS A 178 -13.66 -13.09 10.39
CA LYS A 178 -12.23 -13.15 10.13
C LYS A 178 -11.70 -11.81 9.61
N ASN A 179 -12.33 -11.23 8.59
CA ASN A 179 -11.85 -10.01 7.94
C ASN A 179 -11.95 -8.80 8.88
N HIS A 180 -13.02 -8.64 9.66
CA HIS A 180 -13.12 -7.62 10.69
C HIS A 180 -12.06 -7.78 11.79
N LYS A 181 -11.79 -9.02 12.21
CA LYS A 181 -10.72 -9.32 13.18
C LYS A 181 -9.34 -8.95 12.64
N HIS A 182 -9.02 -9.30 11.39
CA HIS A 182 -7.75 -8.98 10.75
C HIS A 182 -7.52 -7.46 10.66
N SER A 183 -8.57 -6.68 10.37
CA SER A 183 -8.48 -5.23 10.17
C SER A 183 -8.17 -4.43 11.44
N VAL A 184 -8.39 -4.97 12.62
CA VAL A 184 -8.14 -4.28 13.90
C VAL A 184 -6.73 -3.70 13.97
N ASN A 185 -5.75 -4.40 13.42
CA ASN A 185 -4.36 -3.99 13.40
C ASN A 185 -3.94 -3.25 12.12
N ASN A 186 -4.88 -2.91 11.22
CA ASN A 186 -4.55 -2.22 9.99
C ASN A 186 -4.85 -0.71 10.10
N PRO A 187 -3.81 0.16 10.18
CA PRO A 187 -4.02 1.62 10.31
C PRO A 187 -4.69 2.25 9.09
N TYR A 188 -4.72 1.55 7.95
CA TYR A 188 -5.32 2.00 6.71
C TYR A 188 -6.78 1.59 6.55
N SER A 189 -7.31 0.77 7.45
CA SER A 189 -8.70 0.28 7.36
C SER A 189 -9.71 1.33 7.79
N GLN A 190 -10.83 1.38 7.06
CA GLN A 190 -12.00 2.20 7.40
C GLN A 190 -12.63 1.72 8.71
N PHE A 191 -12.74 0.40 8.90
CA PHE A 191 -13.21 -0.22 10.13
C PHE A 191 -12.05 -0.93 10.83
N GLN A 192 -11.88 -0.64 12.12
CA GLN A 192 -10.85 -1.24 12.99
C GLN A 192 -11.48 -1.84 14.24
N LYS A 193 -12.69 -2.41 14.08
CA LYS A 193 -13.46 -3.04 15.15
C LYS A 193 -13.64 -4.52 14.86
N GLU A 194 -13.34 -5.38 15.85
CA GLU A 194 -13.74 -6.78 15.84
C GLU A 194 -15.23 -6.88 16.18
N TYR A 195 -15.96 -7.70 15.43
CA TYR A 195 -17.35 -8.03 15.66
C TYR A 195 -17.46 -9.52 15.98
N THR A 196 -18.33 -9.89 16.91
CA THR A 196 -18.68 -11.28 17.17
C THR A 196 -19.45 -11.88 15.99
N LEU A 197 -19.46 -13.21 15.89
CA LEU A 197 -20.24 -13.88 14.85
C LEU A 197 -21.73 -13.53 14.93
N ASN A 198 -22.28 -13.43 16.14
CA ASN A 198 -23.68 -13.03 16.36
C ASN A 198 -23.95 -11.60 15.90
N GLU A 199 -23.07 -10.62 16.22
CA GLU A 199 -23.23 -9.25 15.72
C GLU A 199 -23.25 -9.19 14.19
N ILE A 200 -22.49 -10.05 13.51
CA ILE A 200 -22.48 -10.13 12.05
C ILE A 200 -23.80 -10.72 11.53
N LEU A 201 -24.24 -11.83 12.07
CA LEU A 201 -25.49 -12.50 11.68
C LEU A 201 -26.74 -11.65 11.93
N GLU A 202 -26.76 -10.91 13.04
CA GLU A 202 -27.86 -10.05 13.45
C GLU A 202 -27.80 -8.64 12.84
N SER A 203 -26.71 -8.29 12.14
CA SER A 203 -26.63 -6.99 11.46
C SER A 203 -27.69 -6.87 10.37
N PRO A 204 -28.13 -5.65 10.00
CA PRO A 204 -29.24 -5.47 9.06
C PRO A 204 -29.10 -6.31 7.79
N LYS A 205 -30.15 -7.05 7.46
CA LYS A 205 -30.20 -7.88 6.23
C LYS A 205 -30.11 -7.00 5.00
N VAL A 206 -29.31 -7.44 4.02
CA VAL A 206 -29.14 -6.74 2.73
C VAL A 206 -29.84 -7.51 1.63
N PHE A 207 -29.45 -8.78 1.38
CA PHE A 207 -30.12 -9.65 0.41
C PHE A 207 -29.68 -11.12 0.60
N GLY A 208 -30.60 -12.07 0.45
CA GLY A 208 -30.32 -13.50 0.60
C GLY A 208 -29.66 -13.81 1.95
N PRO A 209 -28.47 -14.45 2.00
CA PRO A 209 -27.75 -14.74 3.23
C PRO A 209 -26.89 -13.58 3.72
N LEU A 210 -26.81 -12.48 2.96
CA LEU A 210 -25.94 -11.35 3.23
C LEU A 210 -26.54 -10.37 4.22
N THR A 211 -25.78 -10.04 5.24
CA THR A 211 -26.07 -8.95 6.18
C THR A 211 -25.06 -7.81 5.99
N LYS A 212 -25.34 -6.63 6.55
CA LYS A 212 -24.57 -5.41 6.35
C LYS A 212 -23.06 -5.58 6.65
N LEU A 213 -22.71 -6.32 7.70
CA LEU A 213 -21.31 -6.55 8.07
C LEU A 213 -20.60 -7.59 7.19
N GLN A 214 -21.31 -8.22 6.26
CA GLN A 214 -20.77 -9.12 5.23
C GLN A 214 -20.57 -8.43 3.88
N CYS A 215 -20.81 -7.11 3.81
CA CYS A 215 -20.72 -6.29 2.61
C CYS A 215 -19.63 -5.23 2.80
N CYS A 216 -18.84 -4.98 1.75
CA CYS A 216 -17.86 -3.89 1.79
C CYS A 216 -18.56 -2.52 1.83
N PRO A 217 -18.01 -1.54 2.55
CA PRO A 217 -18.50 -0.16 2.51
C PRO A 217 -18.01 0.56 1.25
N THR A 218 -18.74 1.59 0.82
CA THR A 218 -18.18 2.62 -0.06
C THR A 218 -17.09 3.39 0.69
N SER A 219 -16.03 3.74 -0.01
CA SER A 219 -14.84 4.34 0.61
C SER A 219 -14.17 5.36 -0.30
N ASP A 220 -13.71 6.45 0.28
CA ASP A 220 -12.73 7.35 -0.34
C ASP A 220 -11.32 6.87 -0.03
N GLY A 221 -10.42 6.98 -0.99
CA GLY A 221 -9.02 6.66 -0.76
C GLY A 221 -8.19 6.46 -2.01
N SER A 222 -6.90 6.33 -1.80
CA SER A 222 -5.89 6.16 -2.85
C SER A 222 -4.79 5.19 -2.43
N ALA A 223 -4.20 4.53 -3.41
CA ALA A 223 -3.00 3.73 -3.27
C ALA A 223 -2.09 3.91 -4.48
N ALA A 224 -0.77 3.82 -4.27
CA ALA A 224 0.24 3.93 -5.30
C ALA A 224 1.32 2.86 -5.14
N ALA A 225 1.89 2.42 -6.26
CA ALA A 225 3.02 1.49 -6.31
C ALA A 225 4.04 1.96 -7.35
N ILE A 226 5.31 1.75 -7.08
CA ILE A 226 6.40 1.97 -8.02
C ILE A 226 6.83 0.60 -8.56
N LEU A 227 6.67 0.42 -9.87
CA LEU A 227 7.15 -0.74 -10.59
C LEU A 227 8.48 -0.42 -11.25
N ALA A 228 9.42 -1.35 -11.20
CA ALA A 228 10.76 -1.16 -11.75
C ALA A 228 11.27 -2.40 -12.47
N SER A 229 12.09 -2.17 -13.50
CA SER A 229 12.87 -3.22 -14.15
C SER A 229 14.03 -3.69 -13.26
N GLU A 230 14.59 -4.85 -13.55
CA GLU A 230 15.77 -5.36 -12.85
C GLU A 230 16.96 -4.40 -12.94
N GLN A 231 17.16 -3.78 -14.11
CA GLN A 231 18.23 -2.79 -14.32
C GLN A 231 18.06 -1.56 -13.43
N PHE A 232 16.83 -1.05 -13.33
CA PHE A 232 16.52 0.08 -12.44
C PHE A 232 16.75 -0.28 -10.96
N VAL A 233 16.31 -1.47 -10.55
CA VAL A 233 16.50 -1.97 -9.17
C VAL A 233 17.99 -2.04 -8.81
N ILE A 234 18.81 -2.60 -9.69
CA ILE A 234 20.27 -2.74 -9.47
C ILE A 234 20.94 -1.36 -9.46
N LYS A 235 20.65 -0.51 -10.45
CA LYS A 235 21.21 0.85 -10.56
C LYS A 235 20.95 1.72 -9.32
N ASN A 236 19.77 1.59 -8.73
CA ASN A 236 19.35 2.41 -7.59
C ASN A 236 19.54 1.71 -6.23
N ASN A 237 20.19 0.54 -6.18
CA ASN A 237 20.44 -0.25 -4.96
C ASN A 237 19.16 -0.59 -4.19
N LEU A 238 18.10 -1.02 -4.89
CA LEU A 238 16.78 -1.31 -4.33
C LEU A 238 16.53 -2.81 -4.08
N GLN A 239 17.55 -3.67 -4.21
CA GLN A 239 17.41 -5.14 -4.13
C GLN A 239 16.76 -5.62 -2.82
N ASP A 240 17.10 -4.98 -1.69
CA ASP A 240 16.58 -5.37 -0.37
C ASP A 240 15.07 -5.16 -0.19
N GLN A 241 14.46 -4.34 -1.05
CA GLN A 241 13.04 -4.01 -0.99
C GLN A 241 12.27 -4.39 -2.27
N ALA A 242 12.95 -4.99 -3.23
CA ALA A 242 12.33 -5.38 -4.50
C ALA A 242 11.54 -6.69 -4.36
N ILE A 243 10.23 -6.60 -4.60
CA ILE A 243 9.31 -7.75 -4.65
C ILE A 243 9.02 -8.06 -6.12
N GLU A 244 9.42 -9.25 -6.57
CA GLU A 244 9.21 -9.72 -7.95
C GLU A 244 7.72 -10.00 -8.20
N ILE A 245 7.17 -9.46 -9.26
CA ILE A 245 5.90 -9.90 -9.84
C ILE A 245 6.19 -11.13 -10.69
N VAL A 246 6.09 -12.32 -10.10
CA VAL A 246 6.43 -13.61 -10.74
C VAL A 246 5.60 -13.86 -11.98
N GLY A 247 4.32 -13.51 -11.90
CA GLY A 247 3.36 -13.58 -12.97
C GLY A 247 2.13 -12.76 -12.65
N MET A 248 1.45 -12.32 -13.70
CA MET A 248 0.20 -11.59 -13.60
C MET A 248 -0.62 -11.86 -14.85
N GLU A 249 -1.85 -12.34 -14.67
CA GLU A 249 -2.78 -12.65 -15.75
C GLU A 249 -4.06 -11.83 -15.59
N MET A 250 -4.57 -11.38 -16.72
CA MET A 250 -5.86 -10.72 -16.80
C MET A 250 -6.78 -11.54 -17.70
N ALA A 251 -8.05 -11.66 -17.32
CA ALA A 251 -9.09 -12.29 -18.12
C ALA A 251 -10.38 -11.46 -18.10
N THR A 252 -11.22 -11.70 -19.11
CA THR A 252 -12.59 -11.23 -19.18
C THR A 252 -13.54 -12.42 -19.11
N ASP A 253 -14.83 -12.18 -19.06
CA ASP A 253 -15.85 -13.23 -19.03
C ASP A 253 -15.70 -14.22 -20.20
N PRO A 254 -15.50 -15.52 -19.94
CA PRO A 254 -15.56 -16.53 -20.99
C PRO A 254 -17.03 -16.79 -21.39
N PRO A 255 -17.27 -17.46 -22.55
CA PRO A 255 -18.64 -17.78 -22.98
C PRO A 255 -19.48 -18.51 -21.91
N THR A 256 -18.85 -19.32 -21.06
CA THR A 256 -19.49 -20.08 -19.99
C THR A 256 -20.17 -19.17 -18.95
N THR A 257 -19.72 -17.93 -18.77
CA THR A 257 -20.39 -16.96 -17.88
C THR A 257 -21.88 -16.83 -18.18
N PHE A 258 -22.26 -16.85 -19.46
CA PHE A 258 -23.65 -16.69 -19.89
C PHE A 258 -24.32 -18.00 -20.33
N SER A 259 -23.56 -18.96 -20.85
CA SER A 259 -24.11 -20.26 -21.26
C SER A 259 -24.27 -21.28 -20.13
N GLY A 260 -23.58 -21.07 -18.99
CA GLY A 260 -23.57 -21.99 -17.86
C GLY A 260 -24.84 -21.96 -17.01
N GLN A 261 -25.68 -20.94 -17.17
CA GLN A 261 -26.97 -20.80 -16.48
C GLN A 261 -26.87 -20.90 -14.96
N THR A 262 -25.85 -20.26 -14.35
CA THR A 262 -25.65 -20.26 -12.89
C THR A 262 -25.27 -18.86 -12.37
N CYS A 263 -25.76 -18.51 -11.18
CA CYS A 263 -25.40 -17.26 -10.52
C CYS A 263 -23.92 -17.20 -10.11
N VAL A 264 -23.31 -18.34 -9.83
CA VAL A 264 -21.88 -18.46 -9.47
C VAL A 264 -20.99 -18.03 -10.65
N GLN A 265 -21.36 -18.41 -11.88
CA GLN A 265 -20.61 -18.01 -13.09
C GLN A 265 -20.76 -16.51 -13.39
N ILE A 266 -21.96 -15.95 -13.20
CA ILE A 266 -22.25 -14.52 -13.43
C ILE A 266 -21.36 -13.61 -12.59
N VAL A 267 -20.97 -14.03 -11.38
CA VAL A 267 -20.11 -13.23 -10.49
C VAL A 267 -18.60 -13.48 -10.72
N GLY A 268 -18.24 -14.17 -11.83
CA GLY A 268 -16.86 -14.25 -12.31
C GLY A 268 -16.05 -15.44 -11.81
N TYR A 269 -16.69 -16.55 -11.39
CA TYR A 269 -15.99 -17.78 -11.01
C TYR A 269 -15.10 -18.29 -12.15
N ASP A 270 -15.66 -18.50 -13.34
CA ASP A 270 -14.95 -19.05 -14.51
C ASP A 270 -13.84 -18.12 -14.99
N MET A 271 -14.10 -16.80 -14.96
CA MET A 271 -13.12 -15.78 -15.32
C MET A 271 -11.93 -15.81 -14.37
N THR A 272 -12.18 -15.91 -13.06
CA THR A 272 -11.14 -16.00 -12.03
C THR A 272 -10.34 -17.29 -12.19
N LYS A 273 -11.02 -18.41 -12.38
CA LYS A 273 -10.37 -19.70 -12.59
C LYS A 273 -9.50 -19.70 -13.84
N LEU A 274 -9.98 -19.14 -14.95
CA LEU A 274 -9.22 -19.01 -16.21
C LEU A 274 -7.92 -18.24 -16.01
N ALA A 275 -7.98 -17.10 -15.30
CA ALA A 275 -6.79 -16.29 -15.00
C ALA A 275 -5.82 -17.02 -14.07
N ALA A 276 -6.33 -17.66 -13.02
CA ALA A 276 -5.54 -18.46 -12.07
C ALA A 276 -4.84 -19.64 -12.74
N ASP A 277 -5.58 -20.43 -13.52
CA ASP A 277 -5.02 -21.60 -14.26
C ASP A 277 -3.89 -21.14 -15.23
N LYS A 278 -4.12 -20.05 -15.95
CA LYS A 278 -3.08 -19.46 -16.83
C LYS A 278 -1.85 -18.99 -16.05
N LEU A 279 -2.05 -18.38 -14.90
CA LEU A 279 -0.97 -17.87 -14.06
C LEU A 279 -0.12 -19.03 -13.52
N PHE A 280 -0.74 -20.01 -12.90
CA PHE A 280 -0.04 -21.15 -12.32
C PHE A 280 0.63 -22.02 -13.39
N SER A 281 0.03 -22.17 -14.58
CA SER A 281 0.64 -22.94 -15.68
C SER A 281 1.92 -22.32 -16.24
N LYS A 282 2.13 -20.99 -16.05
CA LYS A 282 3.31 -20.25 -16.50
C LYS A 282 4.42 -20.14 -15.46
N THR A 283 4.19 -20.67 -14.26
CA THR A 283 5.13 -20.58 -13.14
C THR A 283 5.40 -21.98 -12.57
N THR A 284 6.43 -22.10 -11.74
CA THR A 284 6.69 -23.34 -10.96
C THR A 284 5.97 -23.33 -9.62
N ILE A 285 5.28 -22.24 -9.28
CA ILE A 285 4.52 -22.05 -8.04
C ILE A 285 3.16 -22.71 -8.20
N LYS A 286 2.72 -23.41 -7.17
CA LYS A 286 1.39 -24.02 -7.10
C LYS A 286 0.53 -23.31 -6.05
N PRO A 287 -0.81 -23.47 -6.08
CA PRO A 287 -1.69 -22.87 -5.06
C PRO A 287 -1.29 -23.22 -3.60
N GLU A 288 -0.81 -24.42 -3.36
CA GLU A 288 -0.35 -24.88 -2.04
C GLU A 288 0.94 -24.24 -1.53
N ASP A 289 1.71 -23.60 -2.41
CA ASP A 289 2.93 -22.86 -2.04
C ASP A 289 2.63 -21.44 -1.53
N VAL A 290 1.38 -20.97 -1.71
CA VAL A 290 0.97 -19.61 -1.35
C VAL A 290 0.79 -19.50 0.16
N ASN A 291 1.42 -18.47 0.77
CA ASN A 291 1.36 -18.23 2.21
C ASN A 291 0.35 -17.15 2.60
N VAL A 292 0.15 -16.17 1.74
CA VAL A 292 -0.71 -15.01 1.99
C VAL A 292 -1.46 -14.60 0.73
N VAL A 293 -2.73 -14.27 0.88
CA VAL A 293 -3.63 -13.89 -0.21
C VAL A 293 -4.34 -12.59 0.14
N GLU A 294 -4.37 -11.65 -0.78
CA GLU A 294 -5.35 -10.56 -0.81
C GLU A 294 -6.29 -10.81 -2.00
N LEU A 295 -7.52 -11.17 -1.73
CA LEU A 295 -8.55 -11.43 -2.73
C LEU A 295 -9.74 -10.47 -2.58
N HIS A 296 -10.57 -10.42 -3.60
CA HIS A 296 -11.71 -9.50 -3.69
C HIS A 296 -12.91 -10.01 -2.90
N ASP A 297 -13.07 -9.56 -1.69
CA ASP A 297 -14.20 -9.86 -0.79
C ASP A 297 -15.19 -8.70 -0.70
N CYS A 298 -15.66 -8.17 -1.83
CA CYS A 298 -16.71 -7.14 -1.78
C CYS A 298 -17.97 -7.60 -1.01
N PHE A 299 -18.19 -8.90 -0.97
CA PHE A 299 -19.13 -9.63 -0.13
C PHE A 299 -18.47 -10.91 0.35
N SER A 300 -18.84 -11.41 1.53
CA SER A 300 -18.37 -12.71 2.01
C SER A 300 -18.68 -13.86 1.02
N ALA A 301 -19.75 -13.71 0.23
CA ALA A 301 -20.08 -14.60 -0.88
C ALA A 301 -18.96 -14.72 -1.92
N ASN A 302 -18.35 -13.61 -2.31
CA ASN A 302 -17.29 -13.64 -3.31
C ASN A 302 -16.02 -14.31 -2.78
N GLU A 303 -15.64 -14.05 -1.53
CA GLU A 303 -14.51 -14.73 -0.92
C GLU A 303 -14.74 -16.25 -0.86
N LEU A 304 -15.95 -16.70 -0.46
CA LEU A 304 -16.34 -18.12 -0.44
C LEU A 304 -16.11 -18.80 -1.80
N ILE A 305 -16.60 -18.19 -2.88
CA ILE A 305 -16.53 -18.73 -4.25
C ILE A 305 -15.09 -18.67 -4.79
N THR A 306 -14.35 -17.63 -4.46
CA THR A 306 -13.00 -17.37 -4.96
C THR A 306 -11.97 -18.38 -4.42
N TYR A 307 -12.16 -18.98 -3.25
CA TYR A 307 -11.26 -20.00 -2.73
C TYR A 307 -11.04 -21.16 -3.71
N GLU A 308 -12.13 -21.65 -4.32
CA GLU A 308 -12.05 -22.73 -5.31
C GLU A 308 -11.50 -22.24 -6.65
N ALA A 309 -11.94 -21.05 -7.10
CA ALA A 309 -11.50 -20.50 -8.37
C ALA A 309 -9.98 -20.26 -8.41
N LEU A 310 -9.37 -19.95 -7.26
CA LEU A 310 -7.91 -19.81 -7.09
C LEU A 310 -7.20 -21.15 -6.79
N GLY A 311 -7.93 -22.24 -6.57
CA GLY A 311 -7.34 -23.53 -6.21
C GLY A 311 -6.83 -23.62 -4.76
N LEU A 312 -7.26 -22.72 -3.87
CA LEU A 312 -6.88 -22.76 -2.44
C LEU A 312 -7.54 -23.92 -1.70
N CYS A 313 -8.66 -24.40 -2.19
CA CYS A 313 -9.32 -25.62 -1.75
C CYS A 313 -9.89 -26.40 -2.94
N LYS A 314 -10.25 -27.67 -2.71
CA LYS A 314 -10.88 -28.53 -3.75
C LYS A 314 -12.32 -28.07 -4.03
N PRO A 315 -12.85 -28.31 -5.24
CA PRO A 315 -14.25 -28.02 -5.58
C PRO A 315 -15.23 -28.60 -4.55
N GLY A 316 -16.21 -27.80 -4.12
CA GLY A 316 -17.20 -28.15 -3.10
C GLY A 316 -16.70 -28.14 -1.65
N LYS A 317 -15.43 -27.77 -1.40
CA LYS A 317 -14.78 -27.82 -0.08
C LYS A 317 -14.52 -26.47 0.57
N ALA A 318 -15.01 -25.38 0.01
CA ALA A 318 -14.81 -24.06 0.61
C ALA A 318 -15.42 -23.93 2.02
N GLY A 319 -16.55 -24.60 2.28
CA GLY A 319 -17.14 -24.64 3.63
C GLY A 319 -16.23 -25.32 4.65
N GLU A 320 -15.66 -26.49 4.32
CA GLU A 320 -14.70 -27.20 5.18
C GLU A 320 -13.41 -26.39 5.39
N PHE A 321 -12.95 -25.69 4.36
CA PHE A 321 -11.77 -24.81 4.40
C PHE A 321 -11.96 -23.65 5.38
N ILE A 322 -13.17 -23.09 5.47
CA ILE A 322 -13.52 -22.04 6.42
C ILE A 322 -13.65 -22.61 7.83
N GLU A 323 -14.41 -23.72 7.99
CA GLU A 323 -14.69 -24.32 9.28
C GLU A 323 -13.44 -24.82 10.01
N SER A 324 -12.45 -25.31 9.26
CA SER A 324 -11.16 -25.74 9.79
C SER A 324 -10.21 -24.58 10.15
N GLY A 325 -10.56 -23.33 9.82
CA GLY A 325 -9.66 -22.17 9.99
C GLY A 325 -8.48 -22.17 9.02
N SER A 326 -8.54 -22.94 7.92
CA SER A 326 -7.46 -23.02 6.93
C SER A 326 -7.20 -21.70 6.19
N ASN A 327 -8.13 -20.74 6.26
CA ASN A 327 -8.09 -19.42 5.59
C ASN A 327 -7.61 -18.27 6.47
N THR A 328 -7.03 -18.54 7.63
CA THR A 328 -6.61 -17.49 8.59
C THR A 328 -5.28 -17.84 9.26
N TYR A 329 -4.82 -16.99 10.18
CA TYR A 329 -3.57 -17.19 10.92
C TYR A 329 -3.55 -18.54 11.64
N GLY A 330 -2.46 -19.29 11.44
CA GLY A 330 -2.29 -20.65 11.95
C GLY A 330 -2.91 -21.75 11.05
N GLY A 331 -3.64 -21.37 10.01
CA GLY A 331 -4.19 -22.27 8.99
C GLY A 331 -3.24 -22.52 7.82
N GLN A 332 -3.79 -23.02 6.71
CA GLN A 332 -3.04 -23.36 5.50
C GLN A 332 -2.50 -22.10 4.80
N VAL A 333 -3.31 -21.05 4.72
CA VAL A 333 -2.98 -19.78 4.06
C VAL A 333 -3.71 -18.65 4.75
N VAL A 334 -3.08 -17.48 4.91
CA VAL A 334 -3.76 -16.32 5.48
C VAL A 334 -4.40 -15.51 4.36
N VAL A 335 -5.73 -15.45 4.38
CA VAL A 335 -6.52 -14.69 3.39
C VAL A 335 -6.96 -13.37 3.99
N ASN A 336 -6.73 -12.28 3.22
CA ASN A 336 -7.07 -10.91 3.58
C ASN A 336 -6.52 -10.47 4.96
N PRO A 337 -5.20 -10.56 5.20
CA PRO A 337 -4.60 -10.08 6.44
C PRO A 337 -4.84 -8.59 6.67
N SER A 338 -5.10 -7.82 5.60
CA SER A 338 -5.45 -6.40 5.69
C SER A 338 -6.85 -6.12 6.24
N GLY A 339 -7.70 -7.15 6.35
CA GLY A 339 -9.12 -7.04 6.64
C GLY A 339 -10.02 -7.10 5.41
N GLY A 340 -9.44 -7.29 4.22
CA GLY A 340 -10.16 -7.36 2.96
C GLY A 340 -10.97 -6.10 2.64
N LEU A 341 -11.79 -6.15 1.60
CA LEU A 341 -12.66 -5.04 1.21
C LEU A 341 -13.77 -4.81 2.24
N ILE A 342 -14.28 -5.90 2.84
CA ILE A 342 -15.35 -5.87 3.84
C ILE A 342 -15.00 -4.92 4.99
N SER A 343 -13.77 -4.91 5.45
CA SER A 343 -13.38 -4.13 6.63
C SER A 343 -12.39 -3.00 6.34
N LYS A 344 -11.40 -3.25 5.46
CA LYS A 344 -10.46 -2.20 5.04
C LYS A 344 -11.16 -1.08 4.28
N GLY A 345 -12.16 -1.43 3.47
CA GLY A 345 -12.86 -0.51 2.57
C GLY A 345 -12.58 -0.81 1.10
N HIS A 346 -13.39 -0.20 0.22
CA HIS A 346 -13.36 -0.50 -1.21
C HIS A 346 -13.46 0.76 -2.09
N PRO A 347 -12.43 1.64 -2.11
CA PRO A 347 -12.31 2.66 -3.15
C PRO A 347 -11.90 1.93 -4.44
N LEU A 348 -12.79 1.89 -5.44
CA LEU A 348 -12.71 0.97 -6.59
C LEU A 348 -11.38 1.07 -7.33
N GLY A 349 -10.95 2.28 -7.67
CA GLY A 349 -9.69 2.51 -8.37
C GLY A 349 -8.44 2.16 -7.56
N ALA A 350 -8.52 2.27 -6.24
CA ALA A 350 -7.37 2.04 -5.34
C ALA A 350 -7.23 0.58 -4.89
N THR A 351 -8.33 -0.19 -4.85
CA THR A 351 -8.38 -1.50 -4.17
C THR A 351 -7.28 -2.46 -4.61
N GLY A 352 -7.07 -2.64 -5.91
CA GLY A 352 -6.07 -3.59 -6.40
C GLY A 352 -4.63 -3.20 -6.05
N ILE A 353 -4.34 -1.90 -6.01
CA ILE A 353 -3.01 -1.41 -5.60
C ILE A 353 -2.85 -1.51 -4.08
N ALA A 354 -3.91 -1.32 -3.31
CA ALA A 354 -3.89 -1.52 -1.86
C ALA A 354 -3.69 -3.01 -1.48
N GLN A 355 -4.21 -3.95 -2.28
CA GLN A 355 -3.90 -5.37 -2.15
C GLN A 355 -2.40 -5.62 -2.41
N CYS A 356 -1.86 -5.09 -3.49
CA CYS A 356 -0.44 -5.14 -3.79
C CYS A 356 0.42 -4.55 -2.65
N SER A 357 -0.01 -3.44 -2.07
CA SER A 357 0.69 -2.78 -0.96
C SER A 357 0.76 -3.67 0.29
N GLU A 358 -0.34 -4.31 0.66
CA GLU A 358 -0.35 -5.26 1.80
C GLU A 358 0.58 -6.44 1.52
N LEU A 359 0.51 -7.05 0.33
CA LEU A 359 1.35 -8.18 -0.04
C LEU A 359 2.84 -7.81 -0.09
N TYR A 360 3.16 -6.61 -0.56
CA TYR A 360 4.51 -6.05 -0.52
C TYR A 360 5.05 -5.95 0.91
N TRP A 361 4.25 -5.38 1.84
CA TRP A 361 4.65 -5.31 3.25
C TRP A 361 4.79 -6.69 3.89
N GLN A 362 3.91 -7.63 3.57
CA GLN A 362 3.96 -9.01 4.06
C GLN A 362 5.26 -9.71 3.63
N LEU A 363 5.64 -9.62 2.36
CA LEU A 363 6.84 -10.26 1.83
C LEU A 363 8.14 -9.61 2.32
N LEU A 364 8.11 -8.34 2.73
CA LEU A 364 9.26 -7.64 3.33
C LEU A 364 9.33 -7.74 4.85
N GLY A 365 8.37 -8.37 5.51
CA GLY A 365 8.30 -8.41 6.97
C GLY A 365 7.94 -7.05 7.60
N LYS A 366 7.27 -6.16 6.84
CA LYS A 366 6.91 -4.79 7.25
C LYS A 366 5.43 -4.62 7.64
N ALA A 367 4.64 -5.67 7.67
CA ALA A 367 3.20 -5.60 7.96
C ALA A 367 2.85 -5.38 9.45
N GLY A 368 3.86 -5.27 10.34
CA GLY A 368 3.67 -5.02 11.76
C GLY A 368 2.88 -6.14 12.44
N LYS A 369 1.82 -5.81 13.18
CA LYS A 369 0.99 -6.81 13.88
C LYS A 369 0.18 -7.73 12.95
N ARG A 370 0.07 -7.39 11.66
CA ARG A 370 -0.60 -8.20 10.64
C ARG A 370 0.37 -9.17 9.95
N GLN A 371 1.64 -9.20 10.35
CA GLN A 371 2.65 -10.01 9.67
C GLN A 371 2.30 -11.49 9.69
N VAL A 372 2.21 -12.10 8.51
CA VAL A 372 2.09 -13.55 8.34
C VAL A 372 3.48 -14.16 8.53
N PRO A 373 3.67 -15.03 9.54
CA PRO A 373 4.96 -15.63 9.79
C PRO A 373 5.45 -16.44 8.60
N GLY A 374 6.68 -16.18 8.16
CA GLY A 374 7.32 -16.95 7.08
C GLY A 374 6.74 -16.73 5.68
N ALA A 375 6.00 -15.64 5.44
CA ALA A 375 5.47 -15.31 4.12
C ALA A 375 6.58 -15.21 3.07
N LYS A 376 6.52 -16.04 2.02
CA LYS A 376 7.48 -16.11 0.90
C LYS A 376 6.82 -15.95 -0.45
N VAL A 377 5.59 -16.42 -0.59
CA VAL A 377 4.78 -16.36 -1.81
C VAL A 377 3.44 -15.73 -1.47
N ALA A 378 3.08 -14.72 -2.23
CA ALA A 378 1.83 -13.99 -2.07
C ALA A 378 1.00 -14.03 -3.36
N LEU A 379 -0.32 -14.12 -3.22
CA LEU A 379 -1.29 -14.14 -4.31
C LEU A 379 -2.26 -12.99 -4.18
N GLN A 380 -2.50 -12.29 -5.27
CA GLN A 380 -3.51 -11.25 -5.40
C GLN A 380 -4.60 -11.68 -6.36
N GLN A 381 -5.87 -11.40 -6.03
CA GLN A 381 -6.98 -11.50 -6.96
C GLN A 381 -7.88 -10.29 -6.81
N ASN A 382 -8.23 -9.66 -7.92
CA ASN A 382 -9.12 -8.50 -7.94
C ASN A 382 -10.07 -8.60 -9.13
N ILE A 383 -11.37 -8.56 -8.86
CA ILE A 383 -12.42 -8.69 -9.87
C ILE A 383 -13.15 -7.36 -10.05
N GLY A 384 -13.55 -7.07 -11.29
CA GLY A 384 -14.49 -6.00 -11.65
C GLY A 384 -15.69 -6.59 -12.36
N LEU A 385 -16.89 -6.40 -11.82
CA LEU A 385 -18.12 -6.80 -12.48
C LEU A 385 -18.26 -6.11 -13.84
N GLY A 386 -18.81 -6.82 -14.81
CA GLY A 386 -18.83 -6.42 -16.21
C GLY A 386 -17.68 -7.02 -17.02
N GLY A 387 -16.88 -7.90 -16.38
CA GLY A 387 -15.93 -8.79 -17.06
C GLY A 387 -14.48 -8.38 -16.99
N ALA A 388 -13.91 -8.21 -15.80
CA ALA A 388 -12.48 -8.07 -15.63
C ALA A 388 -11.98 -8.76 -14.36
N VAL A 389 -10.90 -9.52 -14.44
CA VAL A 389 -10.18 -10.08 -13.29
C VAL A 389 -8.68 -9.97 -13.53
N VAL A 390 -7.94 -9.67 -12.48
CA VAL A 390 -6.48 -9.77 -12.46
C VAL A 390 -6.06 -10.68 -11.32
N VAL A 391 -5.19 -11.65 -11.63
CA VAL A 391 -4.57 -12.55 -10.66
C VAL A 391 -3.06 -12.43 -10.78
N ALA A 392 -2.36 -12.23 -9.65
CA ALA A 392 -0.92 -12.00 -9.63
C ALA A 392 -0.21 -12.78 -8.52
N LEU A 393 1.02 -13.23 -8.79
CA LEU A 393 1.92 -13.87 -7.84
C LEU A 393 3.13 -12.99 -7.57
N TYR A 394 3.51 -12.91 -6.29
CA TYR A 394 4.62 -12.12 -5.79
C TYR A 394 5.55 -12.95 -4.92
N LYS A 395 6.86 -12.65 -4.97
CA LYS A 395 7.87 -13.19 -4.05
C LYS A 395 9.02 -12.18 -3.88
N GLN A 396 9.92 -12.41 -2.93
CA GLN A 396 11.15 -11.61 -2.86
C GLN A 396 11.96 -11.75 -4.15
N GLY A 397 12.40 -10.62 -4.71
CA GLY A 397 13.07 -10.59 -6.00
C GLY A 397 14.55 -10.98 -5.92
N PHE A 398 15.21 -10.61 -4.83
CA PHE A 398 16.63 -10.87 -4.59
C PHE A 398 16.78 -11.58 -3.24
N PRO A 399 16.61 -12.92 -3.19
CA PRO A 399 16.77 -13.66 -1.96
C PRO A 399 18.22 -13.55 -1.48
N LYS A 400 18.44 -13.24 -0.21
CA LYS A 400 19.76 -13.25 0.40
C LYS A 400 20.31 -14.68 0.30
N THR A 401 21.30 -14.87 -0.56
CA THR A 401 22.04 -16.14 -0.62
C THR A 401 22.75 -16.35 0.72
N SER A 402 22.79 -17.61 1.19
CA SER A 402 23.46 -17.99 2.44
C SER A 402 24.96 -17.61 2.50
N GLN A 403 25.55 -17.17 1.41
CA GLN A 403 26.88 -16.57 1.37
C GLN A 403 26.88 -15.08 1.75
N THR A 404 25.76 -14.35 1.59
CA THR A 404 25.62 -12.97 2.09
C THR A 404 25.34 -12.91 3.60
N LEU A 405 25.01 -14.03 4.23
CA LEU A 405 24.93 -14.13 5.69
C LEU A 405 26.32 -14.20 6.37
N LYS A 406 27.43 -14.25 5.61
CA LYS A 406 28.80 -14.20 6.13
C LYS A 406 29.55 -12.91 5.79
N THR A 407 29.04 -12.08 4.93
CA THR A 407 29.32 -10.67 4.98
C THR A 407 28.27 -10.06 5.91
N GLU A 408 28.45 -10.24 7.21
CA GLU A 408 28.04 -9.21 8.14
C GLU A 408 28.48 -7.90 7.48
N VAL A 409 27.51 -7.07 7.07
CA VAL A 409 27.75 -5.64 7.00
C VAL A 409 28.33 -5.37 8.38
N ALA A 410 29.62 -5.12 8.43
CA ALA A 410 30.26 -4.73 9.66
C ALA A 410 29.33 -3.70 10.27
N LYS A 411 28.76 -3.98 11.45
CA LYS A 411 27.97 -3.01 12.19
C LYS A 411 28.79 -1.75 12.10
N PRO A 412 28.22 -0.61 11.60
CA PRO A 412 29.00 0.60 11.50
C PRO A 412 29.71 0.76 12.85
N THR A 413 31.01 0.78 12.83
CA THR A 413 31.77 0.89 14.06
C THR A 413 31.41 2.24 14.64
N THR A 414 30.63 2.22 15.73
CA THR A 414 30.32 3.44 16.47
C THR A 414 31.64 4.00 16.96
N ASP A 415 32.09 5.07 16.33
CA ASP A 415 33.32 5.73 16.78
C ASP A 415 32.99 6.53 18.04
N LYS A 416 33.66 6.24 19.13
CA LYS A 416 33.47 6.95 20.40
C LYS A 416 34.17 8.32 20.41
N ASP A 417 34.96 8.64 19.37
CA ASP A 417 35.64 9.92 19.24
C ASP A 417 34.79 10.88 18.35
N PRO A 418 34.16 11.94 18.93
CA PRO A 418 33.37 12.88 18.19
C PRO A 418 34.20 13.75 17.22
N THR A 419 35.51 13.84 17.40
CA THR A 419 36.40 14.72 16.62
C THR A 419 36.58 14.25 15.17
N VAL A 420 36.29 12.98 14.87
CA VAL A 420 36.37 12.42 13.51
C VAL A 420 35.22 12.86 12.58
N PHE A 421 34.26 13.60 13.11
CA PHE A 421 33.12 14.16 12.37
C PHE A 421 33.29 15.68 12.16
N LYS A 422 33.05 16.14 10.94
CA LYS A 422 33.12 17.58 10.61
C LYS A 422 32.10 18.41 11.41
N VAL A 423 30.93 17.83 11.67
CA VAL A 423 29.85 18.44 12.44
C VAL A 423 30.21 18.72 13.91
N PHE A 424 31.24 18.05 14.46
CA PHE A 424 31.68 18.22 15.85
C PHE A 424 31.96 19.69 16.19
N LYS A 425 32.72 20.38 15.33
CA LYS A 425 33.02 21.80 15.52
C LYS A 425 31.78 22.69 15.54
N ILE A 426 30.79 22.35 14.70
CA ILE A 426 29.54 23.09 14.60
C ILE A 426 28.68 22.87 15.85
N PHE A 427 28.59 21.64 16.34
CA PHE A 427 27.85 21.37 17.56
C PHE A 427 28.49 21.97 18.81
N LYS A 428 29.83 22.13 18.83
CA LYS A 428 30.51 22.88 19.89
C LYS A 428 30.12 24.36 19.88
N ILE A 429 30.08 24.99 18.70
CA ILE A 429 29.63 26.39 18.55
C ILE A 429 28.16 26.54 18.98
N LEU A 430 27.33 25.58 18.65
CA LEU A 430 25.91 25.58 19.07
C LEU A 430 25.78 25.42 20.60
N GLU A 431 26.57 24.55 21.20
CA GLU A 431 26.58 24.35 22.66
C GLU A 431 26.97 25.64 23.40
N GLU A 432 28.02 26.33 22.94
CA GLU A 432 28.42 27.63 23.48
C GLU A 432 27.33 28.71 23.29
N ALA A 433 26.66 28.72 22.14
CA ALA A 433 25.55 29.64 21.85
C ALA A 433 24.33 29.40 22.74
N MET A 434 24.04 28.12 23.06
CA MET A 434 22.93 27.75 23.97
C MET A 434 23.27 28.15 25.42
N LEU A 435 24.52 28.05 25.85
CA LEU A 435 24.93 28.46 27.19
C LEU A 435 24.88 29.97 27.41
N ASP A 436 25.20 30.75 26.36
CA ASP A 436 25.12 32.22 26.40
C ASP A 436 23.70 32.75 26.24
N ASP A 437 22.86 32.01 25.60
CA ASP A 437 21.40 32.18 25.29
C ASP A 437 20.92 33.59 25.02
N LYS A 438 21.81 34.47 24.52
CA LYS A 438 21.49 35.88 24.17
C LYS A 438 20.41 36.00 23.09
N GLU A 439 20.20 34.96 22.32
CA GLU A 439 19.25 34.91 21.21
C GLU A 439 17.98 34.08 21.54
N ASN A 440 17.78 33.71 22.81
CA ASN A 440 16.64 32.86 23.27
C ASN A 440 16.49 31.58 22.42
N ILE A 441 17.61 30.93 22.12
CA ILE A 441 17.66 29.72 21.25
C ILE A 441 16.79 28.60 21.84
N ILE A 442 16.88 28.38 23.15
CA ILE A 442 16.17 27.32 23.86
C ILE A 442 14.66 27.51 23.74
N GLU A 443 14.17 28.74 23.93
CA GLU A 443 12.74 29.04 23.86
C GLU A 443 12.19 28.92 22.43
N ARG A 444 12.94 29.32 21.43
CA ARG A 444 12.54 29.28 20.01
C ARG A 444 12.51 27.87 19.44
N VAL A 445 13.47 27.01 19.82
CA VAL A 445 13.64 25.66 19.28
C VAL A 445 12.85 24.64 20.10
N ARG A 446 12.88 24.73 21.42
CA ARG A 446 12.13 23.98 22.45
C ARG A 446 11.79 22.52 22.09
N GLY A 447 12.81 21.66 22.06
CA GLY A 447 12.66 20.22 21.76
C GLY A 447 13.93 19.44 22.01
N ILE A 448 13.82 18.12 21.99
CA ILE A 448 14.99 17.21 22.04
C ILE A 448 15.22 16.65 20.64
N TYR A 449 16.37 16.99 20.06
CA TYR A 449 16.75 16.64 18.69
C TYR A 449 17.86 15.61 18.71
N CYS A 450 17.72 14.56 17.88
CA CYS A 450 18.78 13.57 17.67
C CYS A 450 19.33 13.73 16.25
N PHE A 451 20.65 13.85 16.12
CA PHE A 451 21.35 13.79 14.84
C PHE A 451 22.16 12.51 14.75
N LYS A 452 21.72 11.60 13.86
CA LYS A 452 22.49 10.42 13.46
C LYS A 452 23.27 10.77 12.20
N VAL A 453 24.57 10.79 12.31
CA VAL A 453 25.47 11.33 11.28
C VAL A 453 26.45 10.26 10.83
N THR A 454 26.60 10.09 9.51
CA THR A 454 27.58 9.16 8.92
C THR A 454 28.68 9.97 8.23
N ASN A 455 29.94 9.75 8.59
CA ASN A 455 31.06 10.43 7.96
C ASN A 455 31.52 9.75 6.65
N THR A 456 32.49 10.35 5.94
CA THR A 456 33.03 9.81 4.68
C THR A 456 33.73 8.45 4.79
N GLN A 457 34.12 8.03 5.99
CA GLN A 457 34.70 6.72 6.27
C GLN A 457 33.64 5.66 6.63
N GLY A 458 32.33 6.01 6.56
CA GLY A 458 31.24 5.11 6.94
C GLY A 458 31.03 4.95 8.44
N LYS A 459 31.71 5.75 9.28
CA LYS A 459 31.52 5.73 10.74
C LYS A 459 30.26 6.49 11.10
N GLU A 460 29.48 5.99 12.06
CA GLU A 460 28.28 6.63 12.57
C GLU A 460 28.52 7.29 13.92
N GLY A 461 28.00 8.51 14.09
CA GLY A 461 27.96 9.26 15.33
C GLY A 461 26.52 9.71 15.64
N MET A 462 26.20 9.84 16.92
CA MET A 462 24.88 10.27 17.37
C MET A 462 25.01 11.41 18.39
N TRP A 463 24.34 12.54 18.10
CA TRP A 463 24.26 13.70 18.99
C TRP A 463 22.83 13.90 19.46
N ILE A 464 22.68 14.13 20.75
CA ILE A 464 21.42 14.60 21.34
C ILE A 464 21.59 16.06 21.70
N ILE A 465 20.73 16.91 21.12
CA ILE A 465 20.61 18.33 21.43
C ILE A 465 19.34 18.50 22.25
N ASP A 466 19.48 18.74 23.55
CA ASP A 466 18.37 19.03 24.45
C ASP A 466 18.21 20.54 24.54
N ALA A 467 17.24 21.10 23.83
CA ALA A 467 16.81 22.50 23.90
C ALA A 467 15.46 22.62 24.61
N LYS A 468 15.10 21.66 25.48
CA LYS A 468 13.81 21.63 26.21
C LYS A 468 14.00 21.77 27.70
N ASN A 469 15.13 21.28 28.23
CA ASN A 469 15.35 21.17 29.68
C ASN A 469 16.55 22.02 30.11
N GLY A 470 16.40 22.78 31.18
CA GLY A 470 17.46 23.60 31.79
C GLY A 470 18.03 24.67 30.82
N LYS A 471 19.36 24.81 30.80
CA LYS A 471 20.09 25.74 29.91
C LYS A 471 20.43 25.15 28.54
N GLY A 472 19.86 23.97 28.22
CA GLY A 472 20.20 23.22 27.04
C GLY A 472 21.53 22.47 27.15
N SER A 473 21.68 21.41 26.34
CA SER A 473 22.93 20.63 26.29
C SER A 473 23.08 19.90 24.96
N ILE A 474 24.32 19.60 24.59
CA ILE A 474 24.63 18.74 23.43
C ILE A 474 25.52 17.59 23.93
N THR A 475 25.05 16.36 23.72
CA THR A 475 25.75 15.17 24.17
C THR A 475 25.98 14.19 23.02
N PHE A 476 27.21 13.69 22.93
CA PHE A 476 27.57 12.63 22.00
C PHE A 476 27.22 11.28 22.63
N TYR A 477 26.41 10.48 21.92
CA TYR A 477 25.78 9.24 22.43
C TYR A 477 24.97 9.44 23.73
N GLY A 478 24.27 10.57 23.84
CA GLY A 478 23.40 10.85 24.98
C GLY A 478 22.21 9.86 25.08
N THR A 479 21.69 9.66 26.30
CA THR A 479 20.64 8.67 26.61
C THR A 479 19.21 9.27 26.59
N GLY A 480 19.02 10.53 26.20
CA GLY A 480 17.72 11.20 26.15
C GLY A 480 16.80 10.62 25.06
N LYS A 481 15.49 10.54 25.32
CA LYS A 481 14.50 10.18 24.30
C LYS A 481 14.23 11.38 23.40
N PRO A 482 14.62 11.34 22.10
CA PRO A 482 14.42 12.48 21.20
C PRO A 482 12.95 12.65 20.81
N ASP A 483 12.52 13.91 20.67
CA ASP A 483 11.23 14.29 20.10
C ASP A 483 11.27 14.16 18.56
N VAL A 484 12.44 14.40 17.94
CA VAL A 484 12.69 14.24 16.51
C VAL A 484 14.12 13.75 16.23
N THR A 485 14.27 12.87 15.24
CA THR A 485 15.59 12.33 14.80
C THR A 485 15.84 12.67 13.34
N PHE A 486 17.02 13.20 13.06
CA PHE A 486 17.55 13.45 11.73
C PHE A 486 18.67 12.45 11.44
N THR A 487 18.60 11.78 10.28
CA THR A 487 19.68 10.90 9.80
C THR A 487 20.19 11.45 8.48
N MET A 488 21.49 11.75 8.42
CA MET A 488 22.11 12.39 7.26
C MET A 488 23.63 12.21 7.24
N LYS A 489 24.27 12.58 6.13
CA LYS A 489 25.73 12.56 6.03
C LYS A 489 26.32 13.76 6.76
N ASP A 490 27.54 13.59 7.28
CA ASP A 490 28.30 14.61 8.02
C ASP A 490 28.45 15.94 7.21
N GLU A 491 28.76 15.80 5.91
CA GLU A 491 28.84 16.97 5.03
C GLU A 491 27.52 17.69 4.87
N ASP A 492 26.41 16.93 4.71
CA ASP A 492 25.08 17.51 4.54
C ASP A 492 24.63 18.26 5.82
N VAL A 493 25.01 17.77 7.03
CA VAL A 493 24.76 18.51 8.29
C VAL A 493 25.49 19.85 8.28
N VAL A 494 26.76 19.85 7.87
CA VAL A 494 27.58 21.07 7.78
C VAL A 494 26.97 22.06 6.80
N GLU A 495 26.56 21.61 5.61
CA GLU A 495 25.91 22.46 4.59
C GLU A 495 24.56 22.97 5.06
N LEU A 496 23.78 22.13 5.73
CA LEU A 496 22.48 22.48 6.28
C LEU A 496 22.62 23.60 7.31
N ILE A 497 23.46 23.41 8.34
CA ILE A 497 23.60 24.37 9.43
C ILE A 497 24.29 25.66 8.95
N SER A 498 25.19 25.59 7.97
CA SER A 498 25.82 26.78 7.38
C SER A 498 24.92 27.58 6.41
N GLY A 499 23.69 27.14 6.18
CA GLY A 499 22.75 27.82 5.28
C GLY A 499 22.96 27.56 3.78
N LYS A 500 23.92 26.71 3.42
CA LYS A 500 24.20 26.36 2.02
C LYS A 500 23.21 25.33 1.47
N LEU A 501 22.62 24.51 2.33
CA LEU A 501 21.62 23.52 2.00
C LEU A 501 20.28 23.93 2.60
N ASN A 502 19.25 24.08 1.76
CA ASN A 502 17.90 24.36 2.24
C ASN A 502 17.29 23.09 2.86
N PRO A 503 16.74 23.12 4.10
CA PRO A 503 16.20 21.95 4.78
C PRO A 503 15.10 21.24 4.01
N GLN A 504 14.17 21.98 3.41
CA GLN A 504 13.09 21.41 2.60
C GLN A 504 13.63 20.72 1.35
N LYS A 505 14.53 21.41 0.63
CA LYS A 505 15.19 20.83 -0.56
C LYS A 505 16.01 19.59 -0.21
N ALA A 506 16.73 19.60 0.91
CA ALA A 506 17.50 18.46 1.39
C ALA A 506 16.62 17.27 1.76
N PHE A 507 15.46 17.53 2.36
CA PHE A 507 14.45 16.50 2.66
C PHE A 507 13.89 15.87 1.38
N PHE A 508 13.48 16.70 0.41
CA PHE A 508 12.97 16.21 -0.88
C PHE A 508 14.03 15.46 -1.71
N GLN A 509 15.31 15.81 -1.54
CA GLN A 509 16.44 15.13 -2.17
C GLN A 509 16.88 13.87 -1.45
N GLY A 510 16.22 13.47 -0.35
CA GLY A 510 16.59 12.31 0.45
C GLY A 510 17.91 12.44 1.23
N LYS A 511 18.50 13.64 1.27
CA LYS A 511 19.73 13.94 2.03
C LYS A 511 19.48 13.95 3.54
N ILE A 512 18.23 14.21 3.95
CA ILE A 512 17.78 14.20 5.34
C ILE A 512 16.65 13.18 5.48
N LYS A 513 16.80 12.24 6.41
CA LYS A 513 15.69 11.40 6.89
C LYS A 513 15.21 11.95 8.22
N ILE A 514 13.89 12.14 8.36
CA ILE A 514 13.27 12.70 9.57
C ILE A 514 12.36 11.63 10.17
N GLN A 515 12.47 11.44 11.49
CA GLN A 515 11.62 10.53 12.24
C GLN A 515 11.19 11.20 13.55
N GLY A 516 9.90 11.22 13.86
CA GLY A 516 9.34 11.84 15.07
C GLY A 516 8.47 13.05 14.76
N ASN A 517 8.51 14.07 15.61
CA ASN A 517 7.63 15.24 15.53
C ASN A 517 8.00 16.18 14.37
N MET A 518 7.17 16.19 13.32
CA MET A 518 7.40 17.03 12.13
C MET A 518 7.29 18.55 12.42
N GLY A 519 6.49 18.96 13.37
CA GLY A 519 6.41 20.36 13.79
C GLY A 519 7.74 20.88 14.36
N LEU A 520 8.46 20.01 15.09
CA LEU A 520 9.81 20.33 15.57
C LEU A 520 10.84 20.25 14.43
N ALA A 521 10.66 19.35 13.46
CA ALA A 521 11.53 19.28 12.30
C ALA A 521 11.52 20.57 11.48
N LEU A 522 10.38 21.24 11.36
CA LEU A 522 10.26 22.54 10.68
C LEU A 522 11.03 23.67 11.39
N LYS A 523 11.20 23.59 12.71
CA LYS A 523 12.01 24.56 13.50
C LYS A 523 13.51 24.43 13.23
N LEU A 524 13.95 23.39 12.51
CA LEU A 524 15.33 23.27 12.04
C LEU A 524 15.75 24.48 11.17
N VAL A 525 14.81 25.11 10.47
CA VAL A 525 15.05 26.34 9.69
C VAL A 525 15.44 27.51 10.60
N ASP A 526 14.82 27.61 11.77
CA ASP A 526 15.14 28.67 12.75
C ASP A 526 16.50 28.44 13.37
N LEU A 527 16.83 27.18 13.71
CA LEU A 527 18.16 26.78 14.16
C LEU A 527 19.24 27.10 13.10
N GLN A 528 18.95 26.81 11.83
CA GLN A 528 19.82 27.14 10.69
C GLN A 528 20.11 28.64 10.60
N LYS A 529 19.08 29.50 10.66
CA LYS A 529 19.22 30.94 10.58
C LYS A 529 20.10 31.49 11.71
N LEU A 530 19.87 31.03 12.94
CA LEU A 530 20.64 31.41 14.11
C LEU A 530 22.12 31.01 13.98
N MET A 531 22.39 29.78 13.56
CA MET A 531 23.74 29.25 13.39
C MET A 531 24.49 29.91 12.22
N SER A 532 23.80 30.19 11.10
CA SER A 532 24.42 30.84 9.95
C SER A 532 24.96 32.23 10.30
N HIS A 533 24.21 32.99 11.10
CA HIS A 533 24.64 34.30 11.58
C HIS A 533 25.88 34.20 12.48
N LYS A 534 25.89 33.27 13.43
CA LYS A 534 26.98 33.08 14.38
C LYS A 534 28.26 32.55 13.73
N ILE A 535 28.13 31.64 12.75
CA ILE A 535 29.28 31.17 11.95
C ILE A 535 29.87 32.28 11.08
N ALA A 536 29.04 33.19 10.53
CA ALA A 536 29.51 34.34 9.79
C ALA A 536 30.28 35.31 10.70
N GLU A 537 29.77 35.56 11.91
CA GLU A 537 30.42 36.42 12.92
C GLU A 537 31.79 35.86 13.38
N LEU A 538 31.89 34.53 13.56
CA LEU A 538 33.16 33.85 13.90
C LEU A 538 34.17 33.88 12.75
N ARG A 539 33.70 33.80 11.49
CA ARG A 539 34.58 33.91 10.31
C ARG A 539 35.12 35.31 10.10
N SER A 540 34.40 36.36 10.56
CA SER A 540 34.88 37.75 10.48
C SER A 540 35.89 38.11 11.58
N LYS A 541 36.04 37.24 12.60
CA LYS A 541 37.00 37.39 13.72
C LYS A 541 38.24 36.52 13.59
N LEU A 542 38.30 35.66 12.55
CA LEU A 542 39.48 34.89 12.12
C LEU A 542 40.07 35.48 10.86
#